data_977e4acc7162529f22005d79188adaf5
#
_entry.id   977e4acc7162529f22005d79188adaf5
#
_cell.length_a   1.000
_cell.length_b   1.000
_cell.length_c   1.000
_cell.angle_alpha   90.00
_cell.angle_beta   90.00
_cell.angle_gamma   90.00
#
_symmetry.space_group_name_H-M   'P 1'
#
loop_
_entity.id
_entity.type
_entity.pdbx_description
1 polymer ?
#
loop_
_entity_poly.entity_id
_entity_poly.type
_entity_poly.pdbx_seq_one_letter_code
_entity_poly.pdbx_strand_id
1 'polypeptide(L)'
;MAKGEWGLPQWLERGVADLFPTGTEASDADQQLAARLAEAEKASRPLRIKLGIDPTGSDIHLGHSILFRKLRAFQDAGHTAVLIIGDFTARIGDPTGKSATRVQLTAEEVESNARTYLQQLGQGQDPARALLDFETPGRLEVRRNSEWLASLDLPKVIELLGISTVGQMLAKEDFANRYGSGTPISLHEFLYPLLQGYDSVAVQADLELGGTDQKFNVAMGRDLQRHFGQRTQFGMLLPILAGLDGVQKMSKSLGNTVGLAEDPLSMYSKLEKVPDAAVEEYLTLLTNLDLAALPDNPRERQKAMALEVTRQRHGQAAADQAQADAGKLVGGAKGSGAADAEVPEASLAEVNFPAKAFYLLSAVGICASSSEARRQIQGGGVKLDGEKLADPNQEFAGPDQLAGKVLQLGKKTFRRLVAG
;
A
#
# COMPACT_ATOMS: atom_id res chain seq x y z
N MET A 1 27.81 4.09 13.01
CA MET A 1 26.99 3.83 11.82
C MET A 1 27.26 4.93 10.81
N ALA A 2 27.37 4.60 9.53
CA ALA A 2 27.51 5.62 8.48
C ALA A 2 26.25 6.51 8.51
N LYS A 3 26.44 7.82 8.43
CA LYS A 3 25.35 8.78 8.31
C LYS A 3 25.12 9.05 6.83
N GLY A 4 23.85 9.13 6.44
CA GLY A 4 23.46 9.44 5.07
C GLY A 4 23.42 10.95 4.78
N GLU A 5 22.71 11.34 3.73
CA GLU A 5 22.60 12.71 3.22
C GLU A 5 22.04 13.70 4.24
N TRP A 6 21.09 13.27 5.06
CA TRP A 6 20.45 14.12 6.09
C TRP A 6 21.06 13.94 7.49
N GLY A 7 22.20 13.24 7.60
CA GLY A 7 22.88 12.99 8.87
C GLY A 7 22.14 12.01 9.78
N LEU A 8 21.16 11.28 9.27
CA LEU A 8 20.37 10.28 9.98
C LEU A 8 21.04 8.90 9.91
N PRO A 9 20.66 7.93 10.77
CA PRO A 9 21.05 6.55 10.63
C PRO A 9 20.60 5.97 9.28
N GLN A 10 21.43 5.15 8.65
CA GLN A 10 21.16 4.57 7.33
C GLN A 10 19.78 3.86 7.24
N TRP A 11 19.35 3.16 8.29
CA TRP A 11 18.03 2.50 8.31
C TRP A 11 16.86 3.49 8.19
N LEU A 12 17.06 4.72 8.69
CA LEU A 12 16.05 5.76 8.62
C LEU A 12 16.04 6.48 7.27
N GLU A 13 17.21 6.69 6.67
CA GLU A 13 17.33 7.35 5.36
C GLU A 13 17.00 6.44 4.18
N ARG A 14 17.18 5.11 4.33
CA ARG A 14 16.95 4.17 3.24
C ARG A 14 15.58 4.36 2.59
N GLY A 15 15.57 4.67 1.29
CA GLY A 15 14.36 4.85 0.50
C GLY A 15 13.59 6.15 0.76
N VAL A 16 14.14 7.11 1.50
CA VAL A 16 13.56 8.45 1.65
C VAL A 16 13.84 9.26 0.40
N ALA A 17 12.80 9.86 -0.18
CA ALA A 17 12.90 10.71 -1.37
C ALA A 17 13.04 12.20 -1.02
N ASP A 18 12.42 12.63 0.08
CA ASP A 18 12.46 14.04 0.51
C ASP A 18 12.24 14.13 2.02
N LEU A 19 12.93 15.06 2.64
CA LEU A 19 12.81 15.37 4.06
C LEU A 19 12.77 16.87 4.24
N PHE A 20 11.77 17.40 4.94
CA PHE A 20 11.66 18.82 5.20
C PHE A 20 11.09 19.13 6.61
N PRO A 21 11.44 20.26 7.22
CA PRO A 21 12.45 21.20 6.75
C PRO A 21 13.86 20.61 6.84
N THR A 22 14.79 21.20 6.10
CA THR A 22 16.22 20.98 6.22
C THR A 22 16.88 22.34 6.37
N GLY A 23 17.34 22.65 7.58
CA GLY A 23 18.06 23.88 7.87
C GLY A 23 19.56 23.74 7.71
N THR A 24 20.28 24.84 7.80
CA THR A 24 21.75 24.88 7.70
C THR A 24 22.46 24.63 9.03
N GLU A 25 21.78 24.90 10.15
CA GLU A 25 22.35 24.73 11.49
C GLU A 25 22.05 23.32 12.02
N ALA A 26 23.08 22.49 12.14
CA ALA A 26 22.95 21.07 12.49
C ALA A 26 22.38 20.83 13.91
N SER A 27 22.47 21.80 14.81
CA SER A 27 21.93 21.72 16.17
C SER A 27 20.46 22.16 16.30
N ASP A 28 19.89 22.77 15.26
CA ASP A 28 18.52 23.27 15.29
C ASP A 28 17.51 22.11 15.18
N ALA A 29 16.95 21.72 16.32
CA ALA A 29 15.97 20.64 16.41
C ALA A 29 14.59 20.98 15.79
N ASP A 30 14.37 22.20 15.31
CA ASP A 30 13.17 22.59 14.56
C ASP A 30 13.40 22.55 13.05
N GLN A 31 14.67 22.50 12.61
CA GLN A 31 15.06 22.46 11.22
C GLN A 31 15.86 21.21 10.83
N GLN A 32 16.30 20.41 11.81
CA GLN A 32 17.09 19.20 11.57
C GLN A 32 16.49 18.03 12.34
N LEU A 33 16.02 17.01 11.62
CA LEU A 33 15.43 15.82 12.25
C LEU A 33 16.45 15.08 13.14
N ALA A 34 17.73 15.02 12.73
CA ALA A 34 18.78 14.41 13.55
C ALA A 34 18.92 15.07 14.94
N ALA A 35 18.84 16.40 14.99
CA ALA A 35 18.87 17.15 16.25
C ALA A 35 17.58 16.92 17.07
N ARG A 36 16.42 16.84 16.40
CA ARG A 36 15.13 16.53 17.06
C ARG A 36 15.13 15.14 17.68
N LEU A 37 15.69 14.15 17.00
CA LEU A 37 15.85 12.79 17.53
C LEU A 37 16.78 12.76 18.76
N ALA A 38 17.92 13.45 18.68
CA ALA A 38 18.84 13.54 19.81
C ALA A 38 18.24 14.27 21.03
N GLU A 39 17.44 15.32 20.81
CA GLU A 39 16.69 16.01 21.86
C GLU A 39 15.66 15.07 22.50
N ALA A 40 14.92 14.33 21.69
CA ALA A 40 13.91 13.38 22.14
C ALA A 40 14.53 12.24 22.98
N GLU A 41 15.66 11.69 22.53
CA GLU A 41 16.43 10.67 23.24
C GLU A 41 16.90 11.20 24.62
N LYS A 42 17.51 12.38 24.63
CA LYS A 42 17.97 13.03 25.88
C LYS A 42 16.84 13.29 26.86
N ALA A 43 15.67 13.65 26.37
CA ALA A 43 14.47 13.89 27.16
C ALA A 43 13.71 12.61 27.54
N SER A 44 14.11 11.43 27.02
CA SER A 44 13.37 10.17 27.13
C SER A 44 11.92 10.31 26.66
N ARG A 45 11.68 11.16 25.67
CA ARG A 45 10.37 11.42 25.06
C ARG A 45 10.29 10.82 23.67
N PRO A 46 9.50 9.76 23.45
CA PRO A 46 9.25 9.25 22.10
C PRO A 46 8.70 10.34 21.19
N LEU A 47 9.19 10.42 19.95
CA LEU A 47 8.55 11.24 18.93
C LEU A 47 7.24 10.58 18.47
N ARG A 48 6.27 11.39 18.09
CA ARG A 48 4.98 10.98 17.56
C ARG A 48 5.04 11.00 16.01
N ILE A 49 5.09 9.82 15.43
CA ILE A 49 5.23 9.64 13.98
C ILE A 49 3.86 9.36 13.37
N LYS A 50 3.31 10.34 12.69
CA LYS A 50 1.98 10.28 12.08
C LYS A 50 2.04 9.62 10.71
N LEU A 51 1.07 8.75 10.46
CA LEU A 51 0.71 8.27 9.13
C LEU A 51 -0.82 8.21 9.02
N GLY A 52 -1.39 8.95 8.08
CA GLY A 52 -2.82 8.87 7.75
C GLY A 52 -3.07 7.91 6.60
N ILE A 53 -4.17 7.16 6.68
CA ILE A 53 -4.64 6.31 5.60
C ILE A 53 -6.18 6.36 5.52
N ASP A 54 -6.68 6.70 4.34
CA ASP A 54 -8.11 6.67 4.03
C ASP A 54 -8.51 5.25 3.59
N PRO A 55 -9.44 4.58 4.28
CA PRO A 55 -9.85 3.21 3.94
C PRO A 55 -10.80 3.19 2.73
N THR A 56 -10.28 3.56 1.56
CA THR A 56 -11.03 3.69 0.31
C THR A 56 -11.22 2.38 -0.46
N GLY A 57 -10.81 1.25 0.08
CA GLY A 57 -10.98 -0.09 -0.48
C GLY A 57 -10.61 -1.16 0.54
N SER A 58 -10.89 -2.44 0.24
CA SER A 58 -10.70 -3.55 1.20
C SER A 58 -9.25 -3.96 1.43
N ASP A 59 -8.34 -3.71 0.47
CA ASP A 59 -7.02 -4.31 0.50
C ASP A 59 -5.90 -3.29 0.42
N ILE A 60 -4.80 -3.62 1.08
CA ILE A 60 -3.53 -2.91 1.01
C ILE A 60 -2.62 -3.65 0.01
N HIS A 61 -1.85 -2.91 -0.77
CA HIS A 61 -0.83 -3.48 -1.67
C HIS A 61 0.58 -3.04 -1.27
N LEU A 62 1.61 -3.64 -1.87
CA LEU A 62 3.01 -3.37 -1.53
C LEU A 62 3.41 -1.90 -1.64
N GLY A 63 2.79 -1.12 -2.53
CA GLY A 63 3.02 0.33 -2.59
C GLY A 63 2.69 1.05 -1.29
N HIS A 64 1.63 0.66 -0.60
CA HIS A 64 1.31 1.21 0.73
C HIS A 64 2.26 0.69 1.82
N SER A 65 2.74 -0.55 1.70
CA SER A 65 3.60 -1.16 2.73
C SER A 65 4.90 -0.42 2.96
N ILE A 66 5.39 0.36 1.99
CA ILE A 66 6.59 1.18 2.11
C ILE A 66 6.49 2.14 3.30
N LEU A 67 5.35 2.85 3.40
CA LEU A 67 5.09 3.79 4.50
C LEU A 67 4.97 3.06 5.83
N PHE A 68 4.29 1.91 5.87
CA PHE A 68 4.17 1.12 7.10
C PHE A 68 5.50 0.52 7.56
N ARG A 69 6.36 0.09 6.62
CA ARG A 69 7.72 -0.35 6.94
C ARG A 69 8.55 0.77 7.58
N LYS A 70 8.45 1.99 7.05
CA LYS A 70 9.12 3.16 7.62
C LYS A 70 8.56 3.49 9.01
N LEU A 71 7.25 3.44 9.17
CA LEU A 71 6.58 3.65 10.46
C LEU A 71 7.02 2.60 11.49
N ARG A 72 7.12 1.32 11.09
CA ARG A 72 7.64 0.23 11.91
C ARG A 72 9.09 0.48 12.34
N ALA A 73 9.94 0.96 11.44
CA ALA A 73 11.32 1.27 11.78
C ALA A 73 11.43 2.34 12.89
N PHE A 74 10.52 3.31 12.93
CA PHE A 74 10.42 4.26 14.04
C PHE A 74 9.93 3.59 15.33
N GLN A 75 8.97 2.66 15.27
CA GLN A 75 8.53 1.90 16.45
C GLN A 75 9.71 1.10 17.03
N ASP A 76 10.47 0.39 16.17
CA ASP A 76 11.65 -0.39 16.57
C ASP A 76 12.74 0.49 17.18
N ALA A 77 12.85 1.75 16.76
CA ALA A 77 13.75 2.75 17.34
C ALA A 77 13.22 3.40 18.64
N GLY A 78 12.07 3.03 19.12
CA GLY A 78 11.55 3.52 20.40
C GLY A 78 10.52 4.65 20.30
N HIS A 79 10.09 5.05 19.12
CA HIS A 79 9.12 6.11 18.91
C HIS A 79 7.68 5.58 18.87
N THR A 80 6.70 6.48 18.96
CA THR A 80 5.27 6.15 18.90
C THR A 80 4.74 6.36 17.48
N ALA A 81 4.33 5.30 16.84
CA ALA A 81 3.56 5.38 15.61
C ALA A 81 2.14 5.86 15.92
N VAL A 82 1.65 6.87 15.20
CA VAL A 82 0.28 7.37 15.27
C VAL A 82 -0.37 7.10 13.93
N LEU A 83 -1.06 5.97 13.84
CA LEU A 83 -1.80 5.57 12.65
C LEU A 83 -3.19 6.21 12.69
N ILE A 84 -3.47 7.11 11.75
CA ILE A 84 -4.78 7.74 11.61
C ILE A 84 -5.58 7.03 10.54
N ILE A 85 -6.69 6.45 10.93
CA ILE A 85 -7.73 5.98 10.02
C ILE A 85 -8.58 7.18 9.64
N GLY A 86 -8.50 7.57 8.36
CA GLY A 86 -9.24 8.71 7.82
C GLY A 86 -10.70 8.36 7.54
N ASP A 87 -11.44 8.00 8.58
CA ASP A 87 -12.86 7.63 8.45
C ASP A 87 -13.77 8.84 8.14
N PHE A 88 -13.35 10.03 8.52
CA PHE A 88 -14.01 11.26 8.11
C PHE A 88 -13.56 11.73 6.72
N THR A 89 -12.23 11.77 6.49
CA THR A 89 -11.64 12.26 5.24
C THR A 89 -11.91 11.35 4.05
N ALA A 90 -12.03 10.03 4.24
CA ALA A 90 -12.40 9.07 3.19
C ALA A 90 -13.75 9.41 2.52
N ARG A 91 -14.65 10.08 3.24
CA ARG A 91 -15.95 10.53 2.74
C ARG A 91 -15.84 11.78 1.85
N ILE A 92 -14.79 12.57 1.98
CA ILE A 92 -14.45 13.68 1.10
C ILE A 92 -13.66 13.15 -0.09
N GLY A 93 -12.64 12.34 0.16
CA GLY A 93 -11.69 11.75 -0.77
C GLY A 93 -10.51 12.67 -1.08
N ASP A 94 -9.30 12.09 -0.98
CA ASP A 94 -8.06 12.79 -1.36
C ASP A 94 -8.10 13.18 -2.85
N PRO A 95 -7.97 14.47 -3.20
CA PRO A 95 -7.91 14.92 -4.59
C PRO A 95 -6.60 14.52 -5.29
N THR A 96 -5.57 14.09 -4.55
CA THR A 96 -4.23 13.77 -5.05
C THR A 96 -4.25 12.68 -6.12
N GLY A 97 -3.64 12.96 -7.29
CA GLY A 97 -3.54 12.03 -8.41
C GLY A 97 -4.88 11.70 -9.09
N LYS A 98 -5.89 12.55 -8.96
CA LYS A 98 -7.22 12.32 -9.54
C LYS A 98 -7.61 13.38 -10.55
N SER A 99 -8.24 12.91 -11.64
CA SER A 99 -8.79 13.78 -12.70
C SER A 99 -10.26 14.15 -12.48
N ALA A 100 -10.93 13.57 -11.47
CA ALA A 100 -12.34 13.81 -11.15
C ALA A 100 -12.62 13.58 -9.66
N THR A 101 -13.72 14.17 -9.18
CA THR A 101 -14.22 13.98 -7.81
C THR A 101 -14.56 12.50 -7.56
N ARG A 102 -14.17 11.98 -6.39
CA ARG A 102 -14.45 10.59 -6.00
C ARG A 102 -15.92 10.38 -5.64
N VAL A 103 -16.39 9.14 -5.86
CA VAL A 103 -17.64 8.67 -5.27
C VAL A 103 -17.45 8.58 -3.75
N GLN A 104 -18.37 9.15 -3.00
CA GLN A 104 -18.35 9.11 -1.54
C GLN A 104 -18.71 7.71 -1.04
N LEU A 105 -17.94 7.20 -0.07
CA LEU A 105 -18.21 5.95 0.62
C LEU A 105 -19.20 6.16 1.77
N THR A 106 -19.96 5.12 2.10
CA THR A 106 -20.77 5.10 3.31
C THR A 106 -19.91 4.90 4.56
N ALA A 107 -20.44 5.21 5.73
CA ALA A 107 -19.74 5.00 7.00
C ALA A 107 -19.47 3.49 7.25
N GLU A 108 -20.39 2.63 6.85
CA GLU A 108 -20.28 1.18 6.98
C GLU A 108 -19.18 0.61 6.08
N GLU A 109 -19.08 1.09 4.83
CA GLU A 109 -18.01 0.69 3.90
C GLU A 109 -16.65 1.11 4.43
N VAL A 110 -16.53 2.35 4.94
CA VAL A 110 -15.30 2.87 5.55
C VAL A 110 -14.89 2.03 6.76
N GLU A 111 -15.85 1.71 7.65
CA GLU A 111 -15.60 0.88 8.83
C GLU A 111 -15.15 -0.54 8.47
N SER A 112 -15.83 -1.17 7.50
CA SER A 112 -15.47 -2.49 7.01
C SER A 112 -14.05 -2.51 6.43
N ASN A 113 -13.71 -1.52 5.58
CA ASN A 113 -12.38 -1.38 5.00
C ASN A 113 -11.30 -1.14 6.06
N ALA A 114 -11.58 -0.30 7.06
CA ALA A 114 -10.65 0.00 8.15
C ALA A 114 -10.26 -1.27 8.95
N ARG A 115 -11.24 -2.14 9.23
CA ARG A 115 -10.96 -3.42 9.90
C ARG A 115 -10.03 -4.31 9.09
N THR A 116 -10.28 -4.44 7.78
CA THR A 116 -9.42 -5.25 6.92
C THR A 116 -8.01 -4.67 6.82
N TYR A 117 -7.86 -3.34 6.85
CA TYR A 117 -6.55 -2.69 6.88
C TYR A 117 -5.76 -3.06 8.14
N LEU A 118 -6.36 -2.90 9.31
CA LEU A 118 -5.68 -3.23 10.58
C LEU A 118 -5.26 -4.71 10.62
N GLN A 119 -6.11 -5.63 10.15
CA GLN A 119 -5.76 -7.04 10.04
C GLN A 119 -4.58 -7.27 9.09
N GLN A 120 -4.58 -6.65 7.91
CA GLN A 120 -3.48 -6.76 6.94
C GLN A 120 -2.17 -6.14 7.45
N LEU A 121 -2.25 -5.14 8.34
CA LEU A 121 -1.09 -4.55 9.01
C LEU A 121 -0.52 -5.42 10.15
N GLY A 122 -1.25 -6.45 10.56
CA GLY A 122 -0.79 -7.44 11.53
C GLY A 122 -1.56 -7.49 12.83
N GLN A 123 -2.66 -6.72 12.98
CA GLN A 123 -3.50 -6.81 14.16
C GLN A 123 -4.05 -8.24 14.35
N GLY A 124 -3.74 -8.85 15.49
CA GLY A 124 -4.17 -10.22 15.80
C GLY A 124 -3.44 -11.32 15.02
N GLN A 125 -2.31 -10.99 14.37
CA GLN A 125 -1.46 -11.93 13.65
C GLN A 125 -0.14 -12.20 14.39
N ASP A 126 0.68 -13.10 13.84
CA ASP A 126 2.04 -13.36 14.34
C ASP A 126 2.86 -12.04 14.34
N PRO A 127 3.34 -11.55 15.49
CA PRO A 127 4.09 -10.30 15.59
C PRO A 127 5.35 -10.26 14.71
N ALA A 128 5.95 -11.44 14.41
CA ALA A 128 7.12 -11.54 13.53
C ALA A 128 6.79 -11.23 12.06
N ARG A 129 5.54 -11.27 11.67
CA ARG A 129 5.05 -10.97 10.30
C ARG A 129 4.25 -9.68 10.20
N ALA A 130 3.92 -9.11 11.36
CA ALA A 130 3.17 -7.86 11.43
C ALA A 130 3.98 -6.70 10.85
N LEU A 131 3.34 -5.89 10.00
CA LEU A 131 3.96 -4.66 9.46
C LEU A 131 4.11 -3.59 10.52
N LEU A 132 3.24 -3.58 11.54
CA LEU A 132 3.33 -2.68 12.69
C LEU A 132 3.39 -3.49 13.98
N ASP A 133 4.02 -2.91 15.00
CA ASP A 133 4.02 -3.46 16.35
C ASP A 133 2.73 -3.05 17.08
N PHE A 134 1.82 -4.02 17.23
CA PHE A 134 0.56 -3.85 17.98
C PHE A 134 0.67 -4.26 19.45
N GLU A 135 1.77 -4.93 19.84
CA GLU A 135 1.88 -5.58 21.14
C GLU A 135 2.63 -4.74 22.18
N THR A 136 3.66 -4.01 21.76
CA THR A 136 4.49 -3.24 22.68
C THR A 136 3.76 -1.98 23.14
N PRO A 137 3.48 -1.81 24.45
CA PRO A 137 2.78 -0.64 24.96
C PRO A 137 3.48 0.68 24.60
N GLY A 138 2.72 1.66 24.14
CA GLY A 138 3.22 2.99 23.79
C GLY A 138 3.91 3.09 22.42
N ARG A 139 3.97 1.97 21.66
CA ARG A 139 4.56 1.96 20.30
C ARG A 139 3.58 2.27 19.20
N LEU A 140 2.29 2.06 19.43
CA LEU A 140 1.24 2.31 18.44
C LEU A 140 0.03 2.98 19.08
N GLU A 141 -0.44 4.05 18.46
CA GLU A 141 -1.76 4.63 18.66
C GLU A 141 -2.53 4.51 17.35
N VAL A 142 -3.66 3.83 17.36
CA VAL A 142 -4.60 3.82 16.23
C VAL A 142 -5.71 4.82 16.56
N ARG A 143 -5.85 5.86 15.75
CA ARG A 143 -6.81 6.95 15.96
C ARG A 143 -7.72 7.07 14.76
N ARG A 144 -8.90 7.59 14.96
CA ARG A 144 -9.85 7.92 13.90
C ARG A 144 -9.97 9.43 13.79
N ASN A 145 -9.87 9.99 12.59
CA ASN A 145 -9.95 11.44 12.50
C ASN A 145 -11.37 12.01 12.68
N SER A 146 -12.40 11.16 12.65
CA SER A 146 -13.73 11.54 13.12
C SER A 146 -13.76 11.95 14.61
N GLU A 147 -12.81 11.50 15.44
CA GLU A 147 -12.72 11.87 16.86
C GLU A 147 -12.63 13.39 17.08
N TRP A 148 -12.00 14.11 16.16
CA TRP A 148 -11.85 15.56 16.22
C TRP A 148 -12.50 16.30 15.06
N LEU A 149 -12.57 15.71 13.86
CA LEU A 149 -13.15 16.39 12.69
C LEU A 149 -14.67 16.42 12.73
N ALA A 150 -15.33 15.40 13.30
CA ALA A 150 -16.78 15.36 13.37
C ALA A 150 -17.38 16.41 14.33
N SER A 151 -16.57 16.92 15.25
CA SER A 151 -16.98 17.95 16.23
C SER A 151 -16.64 19.37 15.81
N LEU A 152 -16.03 19.58 14.63
CA LEU A 152 -15.73 20.92 14.12
C LEU A 152 -17.02 21.67 13.82
N ASP A 153 -17.22 22.78 14.51
CA ASP A 153 -18.31 23.70 14.23
C ASP A 153 -17.98 24.66 13.06
N LEU A 154 -18.98 25.36 12.54
CA LEU A 154 -18.80 26.29 11.44
C LEU A 154 -17.75 27.38 11.71
N PRO A 155 -17.68 28.02 12.90
CA PRO A 155 -16.62 28.94 13.23
C PRO A 155 -15.21 28.33 13.06
N LYS A 156 -15.01 27.11 13.52
CA LYS A 156 -13.72 26.41 13.41
C LYS A 156 -13.39 26.07 11.95
N VAL A 157 -14.38 25.66 11.16
CA VAL A 157 -14.19 25.42 9.72
C VAL A 157 -13.80 26.71 9.00
N ILE A 158 -14.43 27.85 9.34
CA ILE A 158 -14.07 29.18 8.78
C ILE A 158 -12.64 29.55 9.20
N GLU A 159 -12.25 29.31 10.45
CA GLU A 159 -10.88 29.54 10.92
C GLU A 159 -9.88 28.74 10.06
N LEU A 160 -10.12 27.43 9.86
CA LEU A 160 -9.26 26.58 9.03
C LEU A 160 -9.16 27.08 7.59
N LEU A 161 -10.28 27.46 6.98
CA LEU A 161 -10.31 28.03 5.62
C LEU A 161 -9.54 29.35 5.52
N GLY A 162 -9.51 30.13 6.61
CA GLY A 162 -8.77 31.40 6.69
C GLY A 162 -7.25 31.26 6.74
N ILE A 163 -6.73 30.05 7.01
CA ILE A 163 -5.27 29.80 7.10
C ILE A 163 -4.62 29.76 5.72
N SER A 164 -5.37 29.41 4.67
CA SER A 164 -4.84 29.29 3.32
C SER A 164 -5.65 30.11 2.32
N THR A 165 -4.98 30.59 1.28
CA THR A 165 -5.63 31.32 0.18
C THR A 165 -5.95 30.38 -0.98
N VAL A 166 -6.90 30.77 -1.85
CA VAL A 166 -7.19 30.05 -3.09
C VAL A 166 -5.94 29.88 -3.95
N GLY A 167 -5.08 30.91 -4.03
CA GLY A 167 -3.83 30.84 -4.79
C GLY A 167 -2.86 29.79 -4.23
N GLN A 168 -2.78 29.66 -2.90
CA GLN A 168 -1.98 28.61 -2.26
C GLN A 168 -2.55 27.20 -2.52
N MET A 169 -3.89 27.05 -2.45
CA MET A 169 -4.52 25.76 -2.81
C MET A 169 -4.28 25.38 -4.26
N LEU A 170 -4.35 26.35 -5.18
CA LEU A 170 -4.06 26.12 -6.60
C LEU A 170 -2.56 25.90 -6.90
N ALA A 171 -1.65 26.08 -5.94
CA ALA A 171 -0.25 25.65 -6.07
C ALA A 171 -0.08 24.14 -5.96
N LYS A 172 -1.07 23.40 -5.42
CA LYS A 172 -1.08 21.92 -5.48
C LYS A 172 -1.25 21.47 -6.93
N GLU A 173 -0.33 20.65 -7.42
CA GLU A 173 -0.23 20.25 -8.84
C GLU A 173 -1.57 19.75 -9.41
N ASP A 174 -2.28 18.89 -8.69
CA ASP A 174 -3.55 18.33 -9.15
C ASP A 174 -4.62 19.41 -9.32
N PHE A 175 -4.69 20.36 -8.39
CA PHE A 175 -5.61 21.49 -8.50
C PHE A 175 -5.19 22.44 -9.64
N ALA A 176 -3.88 22.73 -9.78
CA ALA A 176 -3.37 23.55 -10.87
C ALA A 176 -3.72 22.95 -12.25
N ASN A 177 -3.49 21.66 -12.42
CA ASN A 177 -3.76 20.93 -13.67
C ASN A 177 -5.26 20.92 -14.00
N ARG A 178 -6.12 20.64 -13.02
CA ARG A 178 -7.58 20.65 -13.20
C ARG A 178 -8.10 22.04 -13.50
N TYR A 179 -7.64 23.05 -12.77
CA TYR A 179 -8.02 24.44 -13.00
C TYR A 179 -7.60 24.92 -14.39
N GLY A 180 -6.35 24.63 -14.79
CA GLY A 180 -5.81 25.00 -16.11
C GLY A 180 -6.50 24.30 -17.28
N SER A 181 -6.99 23.08 -17.09
CA SER A 181 -7.74 22.32 -18.09
C SER A 181 -9.26 22.60 -18.10
N GLY A 182 -9.75 23.46 -17.20
CA GLY A 182 -11.18 23.70 -17.04
C GLY A 182 -11.96 22.55 -16.41
N THR A 183 -11.28 21.56 -15.82
CA THR A 183 -11.92 20.46 -15.11
C THR A 183 -12.48 20.97 -13.77
N PRO A 184 -13.75 20.72 -13.46
CA PRO A 184 -14.37 21.24 -12.23
C PRO A 184 -13.64 20.80 -10.96
N ILE A 185 -13.51 21.74 -10.01
CA ILE A 185 -13.02 21.50 -8.65
C ILE A 185 -14.13 21.92 -7.70
N SER A 186 -14.62 20.97 -6.89
CA SER A 186 -15.63 21.29 -5.89
C SER A 186 -15.00 21.91 -4.65
N LEU A 187 -15.67 22.88 -4.03
CA LEU A 187 -15.13 23.63 -2.89
C LEU A 187 -14.74 22.74 -1.69
N HIS A 188 -15.46 21.63 -1.46
CA HIS A 188 -15.14 20.70 -0.38
C HIS A 188 -13.78 19.98 -0.59
N GLU A 189 -13.29 19.89 -1.83
CA GLU A 189 -11.98 19.29 -2.11
C GLU A 189 -10.83 20.14 -1.54
N PHE A 190 -11.00 21.46 -1.44
CA PHE A 190 -10.05 22.35 -0.78
C PHE A 190 -9.97 22.15 0.75
N LEU A 191 -11.01 21.54 1.36
CA LEU A 191 -10.96 21.21 2.78
C LEU A 191 -10.03 20.04 3.06
N TYR A 192 -9.84 19.11 2.11
CA TYR A 192 -9.07 17.88 2.36
C TYR A 192 -7.65 18.18 2.89
N PRO A 193 -6.81 19.01 2.26
CA PRO A 193 -5.49 19.34 2.78
C PRO A 193 -5.52 19.99 4.17
N LEU A 194 -6.52 20.80 4.45
CA LEU A 194 -6.70 21.46 5.76
C LEU A 194 -7.08 20.44 6.84
N LEU A 195 -7.96 19.50 6.54
CA LEU A 195 -8.38 18.45 7.48
C LEU A 195 -7.23 17.47 7.78
N GLN A 196 -6.48 17.04 6.74
CA GLN A 196 -5.27 16.24 6.94
C GLN A 196 -4.22 17.00 7.76
N GLY A 197 -4.07 18.30 7.51
CA GLY A 197 -3.19 19.16 8.30
C GLY A 197 -3.66 19.31 9.74
N TYR A 198 -4.97 19.40 9.98
CA TYR A 198 -5.54 19.47 11.32
C TYR A 198 -5.37 18.16 12.11
N ASP A 199 -5.33 17.01 11.43
CA ASP A 199 -4.94 15.73 12.05
C ASP A 199 -3.58 15.86 12.76
N SER A 200 -2.59 16.55 12.15
CA SER A 200 -1.27 16.78 12.76
C SER A 200 -1.34 17.64 14.01
N VAL A 201 -2.25 18.63 14.03
CA VAL A 201 -2.53 19.45 15.22
C VAL A 201 -3.16 18.60 16.33
N ALA A 202 -4.19 17.82 15.98
CA ALA A 202 -4.94 17.00 16.94
C ALA A 202 -4.05 15.96 17.63
N VAL A 203 -3.16 15.31 16.88
CA VAL A 203 -2.26 14.29 17.45
C VAL A 203 -0.89 14.85 17.88
N GLN A 204 -0.65 16.14 17.71
CA GLN A 204 0.64 16.78 18.02
C GLN A 204 1.82 16.02 17.38
N ALA A 205 1.74 15.83 16.07
CA ALA A 205 2.75 15.07 15.34
C ALA A 205 4.12 15.76 15.37
N ASP A 206 5.18 14.98 15.62
CA ASP A 206 6.58 15.43 15.49
C ASP A 206 7.10 15.18 14.06
N LEU A 207 6.57 14.17 13.38
CA LEU A 207 6.89 13.83 11.99
C LEU A 207 5.66 13.21 11.31
N GLU A 208 5.46 13.55 10.06
CA GLU A 208 4.44 12.92 9.20
C GLU A 208 5.10 12.20 8.03
N LEU A 209 4.71 10.93 7.84
CA LEU A 209 5.10 10.13 6.69
C LEU A 209 4.08 10.29 5.56
N GLY A 210 4.56 10.34 4.32
CA GLY A 210 3.72 10.36 3.12
C GLY A 210 4.44 9.88 1.88
N GLY A 211 3.70 9.65 0.80
CA GLY A 211 4.28 9.55 -0.54
C GLY A 211 4.75 10.92 -1.04
N THR A 212 5.57 10.96 -2.07
CA THR A 212 6.05 12.22 -2.67
C THR A 212 4.91 13.11 -3.16
N ASP A 213 3.77 12.52 -3.52
CA ASP A 213 2.54 13.21 -3.90
C ASP A 213 1.82 13.91 -2.72
N GLN A 214 2.19 13.58 -1.47
CA GLN A 214 1.60 14.16 -0.26
C GLN A 214 2.34 15.40 0.26
N LYS A 215 3.40 15.86 -0.42
CA LYS A 215 4.23 17.00 0.05
C LYS A 215 3.42 18.21 0.44
N PHE A 216 2.45 18.60 -0.40
CA PHE A 216 1.58 19.75 -0.13
C PHE A 216 0.74 19.56 1.15
N ASN A 217 0.11 18.40 1.30
CA ASN A 217 -0.75 18.12 2.44
C ASN A 217 0.06 18.06 3.76
N VAL A 218 1.25 17.45 3.71
CA VAL A 218 2.17 17.38 4.88
C VAL A 218 2.68 18.78 5.25
N ALA A 219 2.99 19.62 4.27
CA ALA A 219 3.38 21.01 4.51
C ALA A 219 2.24 21.81 5.15
N MET A 220 0.98 21.59 4.72
CA MET A 220 -0.20 22.19 5.34
C MET A 220 -0.30 21.87 6.83
N GLY A 221 0.05 20.64 7.24
CA GLY A 221 0.12 20.25 8.66
C GLY A 221 1.06 21.13 9.47
N ARG A 222 2.23 21.49 8.90
CA ARG A 222 3.18 22.41 9.53
C ARG A 222 2.60 23.82 9.70
N ASP A 223 1.90 24.31 8.68
CA ASP A 223 1.31 25.65 8.71
C ASP A 223 0.19 25.72 9.76
N LEU A 224 -0.64 24.68 9.85
CA LEU A 224 -1.67 24.60 10.87
C LEU A 224 -1.06 24.48 12.30
N GLN A 225 -0.08 23.62 12.49
CA GLN A 225 0.60 23.54 13.80
C GLN A 225 1.17 24.88 14.24
N ARG A 226 1.79 25.64 13.31
CA ARG A 226 2.29 27.00 13.58
C ARG A 226 1.15 27.95 13.96
N HIS A 227 0.03 27.91 13.23
CA HIS A 227 -1.15 28.72 13.53
C HIS A 227 -1.70 28.44 14.93
N PHE A 228 -1.75 27.17 15.33
CA PHE A 228 -2.20 26.75 16.66
C PHE A 228 -1.10 26.80 17.75
N GLY A 229 0.03 27.46 17.50
CA GLY A 229 1.10 27.66 18.47
C GLY A 229 1.83 26.38 18.88
N GLN A 230 1.78 25.32 18.06
CA GLN A 230 2.48 24.08 18.29
C GLN A 230 3.85 24.07 17.62
N ARG A 231 4.75 23.24 18.13
CA ARG A 231 6.01 22.92 17.45
C ARG A 231 5.72 22.18 16.15
N THR A 232 6.31 22.63 15.04
CA THR A 232 5.99 22.08 13.72
C THR A 232 6.65 20.70 13.50
N GLN A 233 5.92 19.82 12.84
CA GLN A 233 6.38 18.48 12.44
C GLN A 233 7.41 18.53 11.31
N PHE A 234 8.17 17.44 11.17
CA PHE A 234 8.91 17.15 9.95
C PHE A 234 8.00 16.42 8.95
N GLY A 235 8.25 16.61 7.65
CA GLY A 235 7.70 15.78 6.60
C GLY A 235 8.77 14.85 6.06
N MET A 236 8.52 13.54 6.03
CA MET A 236 9.38 12.55 5.42
C MET A 236 8.62 11.84 4.31
N LEU A 237 9.06 12.02 3.07
CA LEU A 237 8.39 11.51 1.90
C LEU A 237 9.14 10.32 1.28
N LEU A 238 8.37 9.30 0.94
CA LEU A 238 8.87 8.11 0.28
C LEU A 238 8.39 8.07 -1.18
N PRO A 239 9.15 7.44 -2.09
CA PRO A 239 8.73 7.33 -3.48
C PRO A 239 7.41 6.58 -3.61
N ILE A 240 6.70 6.85 -4.69
CA ILE A 240 5.53 6.07 -5.09
C ILE A 240 6.01 4.86 -5.87
N LEU A 241 5.81 3.66 -5.32
CA LEU A 241 6.25 2.42 -5.96
C LEU A 241 5.59 2.23 -7.32
N ALA A 242 6.39 1.99 -8.35
CA ALA A 242 5.90 1.53 -9.64
C ALA A 242 5.20 0.17 -9.49
N GLY A 243 4.18 -0.09 -10.29
CA GLY A 243 3.49 -1.38 -10.33
C GLY A 243 4.31 -2.46 -11.06
N LEU A 244 3.67 -3.60 -11.28
CA LEU A 244 4.32 -4.75 -11.95
C LEU A 244 4.73 -4.47 -13.40
N ASP A 245 4.26 -3.38 -14.00
CA ASP A 245 4.70 -2.88 -15.30
C ASP A 245 6.05 -2.12 -15.23
N GLY A 246 6.48 -1.74 -14.03
CA GLY A 246 7.71 -0.99 -13.77
C GLY A 246 7.68 0.48 -14.18
N VAL A 247 6.51 1.03 -14.56
CA VAL A 247 6.37 2.39 -15.09
C VAL A 247 5.28 3.17 -14.36
N GLN A 248 4.05 2.64 -14.36
CA GLN A 248 2.92 3.33 -13.75
C GLN A 248 2.89 3.03 -12.24
N LYS A 249 2.39 3.99 -11.45
CA LYS A 249 2.22 3.75 -10.01
C LYS A 249 1.42 2.48 -9.75
N MET A 250 1.79 1.77 -8.70
CA MET A 250 1.04 0.59 -8.26
C MET A 250 -0.38 0.99 -7.87
N SER A 251 -1.38 0.44 -8.58
CA SER A 251 -2.79 0.77 -8.36
C SER A 251 -3.71 -0.38 -8.75
N LYS A 252 -4.74 -0.62 -7.95
CA LYS A 252 -5.75 -1.64 -8.22
C LYS A 252 -6.48 -1.39 -9.55
N SER A 253 -6.80 -0.14 -9.85
CA SER A 253 -7.48 0.24 -11.08
C SER A 253 -6.67 -0.07 -12.35
N LEU A 254 -5.35 -0.16 -12.22
CA LEU A 254 -4.42 -0.52 -13.30
C LEU A 254 -4.14 -2.02 -13.36
N GLY A 255 -4.56 -2.81 -12.38
CA GLY A 255 -4.31 -4.25 -12.32
C GLY A 255 -2.83 -4.62 -12.19
N ASN A 256 -1.96 -3.69 -11.77
CA ASN A 256 -0.51 -3.84 -11.67
C ASN A 256 -0.02 -4.00 -10.22
N THR A 257 -0.89 -4.48 -9.33
CA THR A 257 -0.63 -4.58 -7.89
C THR A 257 -0.19 -5.96 -7.44
N VAL A 258 0.50 -5.98 -6.29
CA VAL A 258 0.66 -7.15 -5.41
C VAL A 258 0.02 -6.79 -4.09
N GLY A 259 -1.05 -7.51 -3.72
CA GLY A 259 -1.78 -7.31 -2.47
C GLY A 259 -1.07 -7.94 -1.29
N LEU A 260 -1.23 -7.36 -0.10
CA LEU A 260 -0.65 -7.94 1.13
C LEU A 260 -1.34 -9.25 1.56
N ALA A 261 -2.60 -9.45 1.15
CA ALA A 261 -3.38 -10.64 1.44
C ALA A 261 -3.26 -11.74 0.36
N GLU A 262 -2.44 -11.53 -0.68
CA GLU A 262 -2.22 -12.55 -1.70
C GLU A 262 -1.52 -13.77 -1.12
N ASP A 263 -1.84 -14.95 -1.63
CA ASP A 263 -1.15 -16.18 -1.26
C ASP A 263 0.35 -16.18 -1.66
N PRO A 264 1.20 -17.00 -1.00
CA PRO A 264 2.65 -16.97 -1.21
C PRO A 264 3.07 -17.20 -2.66
N LEU A 265 2.45 -18.17 -3.35
CA LEU A 265 2.79 -18.49 -4.73
C LEU A 265 2.43 -17.37 -5.71
N SER A 266 1.25 -16.78 -5.55
CA SER A 266 0.83 -15.63 -6.34
C SER A 266 1.73 -14.43 -6.12
N MET A 267 2.04 -14.09 -4.87
CA MET A 267 2.94 -12.99 -4.51
C MET A 267 4.33 -13.20 -5.12
N TYR A 268 4.95 -14.34 -4.88
CA TYR A 268 6.28 -14.69 -5.41
C TYR A 268 6.29 -14.63 -6.94
N SER A 269 5.31 -15.29 -7.60
CA SER A 269 5.24 -15.40 -9.07
C SER A 269 5.03 -14.06 -9.77
N LYS A 270 4.40 -13.09 -9.11
CA LYS A 270 4.29 -11.72 -9.61
C LYS A 270 5.62 -10.97 -9.46
N LEU A 271 6.21 -11.05 -8.27
CA LEU A 271 7.43 -10.31 -7.93
C LEU A 271 8.66 -10.77 -8.72
N GLU A 272 8.81 -12.07 -8.95
CA GLU A 272 9.96 -12.59 -9.74
C GLU A 272 9.95 -12.15 -11.22
N LYS A 273 8.91 -11.43 -11.65
CA LYS A 273 8.72 -10.94 -13.04
C LYS A 273 8.67 -9.42 -13.14
N VAL A 274 8.94 -8.73 -12.04
CA VAL A 274 9.11 -7.27 -12.05
C VAL A 274 10.24 -6.92 -13.03
N PRO A 275 10.08 -5.91 -13.90
CA PRO A 275 11.13 -5.50 -14.84
C PRO A 275 12.46 -5.18 -14.15
N ASP A 276 13.58 -5.54 -14.78
CA ASP A 276 14.92 -5.37 -14.21
C ASP A 276 15.19 -3.95 -13.72
N ALA A 277 14.69 -2.95 -14.45
CA ALA A 277 14.83 -1.54 -14.10
C ALA A 277 14.16 -1.15 -12.79
N ALA A 278 13.13 -1.89 -12.35
CA ALA A 278 12.42 -1.61 -11.10
C ALA A 278 12.92 -2.45 -9.91
N VAL A 279 13.76 -3.48 -10.14
CA VAL A 279 14.19 -4.42 -9.09
C VAL A 279 14.95 -3.71 -7.98
N GLU A 280 15.83 -2.77 -8.30
CA GLU A 280 16.63 -2.06 -7.29
C GLU A 280 15.77 -1.17 -6.40
N GLU A 281 14.77 -0.50 -6.98
CA GLU A 281 13.79 0.27 -6.22
C GLU A 281 12.98 -0.64 -5.27
N TYR A 282 12.47 -1.78 -5.77
CA TYR A 282 11.75 -2.75 -4.96
C TYR A 282 12.61 -3.31 -3.82
N LEU A 283 13.88 -3.67 -4.09
CA LEU A 283 14.83 -4.12 -3.08
C LEU A 283 15.05 -3.05 -1.99
N THR A 284 15.21 -1.79 -2.42
CA THR A 284 15.45 -0.65 -1.52
C THR A 284 14.25 -0.38 -0.62
N LEU A 285 13.05 -0.37 -1.18
CA LEU A 285 11.83 0.07 -0.50
C LEU A 285 11.13 -1.06 0.27
N LEU A 286 11.19 -2.30 -0.23
CA LEU A 286 10.43 -3.42 0.33
C LEU A 286 11.26 -4.40 1.14
N THR A 287 12.61 -4.29 1.12
CA THR A 287 13.48 -5.21 1.84
C THR A 287 14.52 -4.49 2.70
N ASN A 288 15.15 -5.23 3.61
CA ASN A 288 16.33 -4.77 4.35
C ASN A 288 17.63 -5.45 3.88
N LEU A 289 17.58 -6.11 2.71
CA LEU A 289 18.76 -6.77 2.15
C LEU A 289 19.87 -5.75 1.87
N ASP A 290 21.11 -6.17 2.10
CA ASP A 290 22.27 -5.39 1.66
C ASP A 290 22.42 -5.53 0.15
N LEU A 291 22.22 -4.43 -0.57
CA LEU A 291 22.26 -4.42 -2.03
C LEU A 291 23.64 -4.75 -2.59
N ALA A 292 24.70 -4.45 -1.82
CA ALA A 292 26.08 -4.76 -2.21
C ALA A 292 26.42 -6.25 -2.06
N ALA A 293 25.71 -6.98 -1.23
CA ALA A 293 25.87 -8.41 -1.01
C ALA A 293 25.08 -9.28 -2.01
N LEU A 294 24.20 -8.65 -2.81
CA LEU A 294 23.39 -9.38 -3.80
C LEU A 294 24.19 -9.70 -5.05
N PRO A 295 23.85 -10.81 -5.75
CA PRO A 295 24.46 -11.12 -7.05
C PRO A 295 24.29 -9.99 -8.08
N ASP A 296 25.24 -9.87 -9.01
CA ASP A 296 25.15 -8.91 -10.11
C ASP A 296 24.11 -9.33 -11.18
N ASN A 297 23.76 -10.62 -11.22
CA ASN A 297 22.82 -11.15 -12.19
C ASN A 297 21.39 -10.63 -11.92
N PRO A 298 20.75 -9.90 -12.86
CA PRO A 298 19.43 -9.32 -12.66
C PRO A 298 18.37 -10.33 -12.29
N ARG A 299 18.40 -11.54 -12.88
CA ARG A 299 17.44 -12.60 -12.60
C ARG A 299 17.58 -13.15 -11.18
N GLU A 300 18.80 -13.25 -10.66
CA GLU A 300 19.04 -13.66 -9.28
C GLU A 300 18.59 -12.57 -8.29
N ARG A 301 18.80 -11.30 -8.63
CA ARG A 301 18.29 -10.16 -7.85
C ARG A 301 16.77 -10.15 -7.79
N GLN A 302 16.08 -10.41 -8.91
CA GLN A 302 14.63 -10.52 -8.96
C GLN A 302 14.13 -11.64 -8.02
N LYS A 303 14.77 -12.83 -8.09
CA LYS A 303 14.42 -13.97 -7.24
C LYS A 303 14.68 -13.68 -5.77
N ALA A 304 15.82 -13.08 -5.44
CA ALA A 304 16.13 -12.69 -4.06
C ALA A 304 15.12 -11.68 -3.51
N MET A 305 14.74 -10.69 -4.30
CA MET A 305 13.72 -9.69 -3.96
C MET A 305 12.36 -10.37 -3.75
N ALA A 306 11.92 -11.22 -4.68
CA ALA A 306 10.63 -11.90 -4.60
C ALA A 306 10.57 -12.84 -3.38
N LEU A 307 11.66 -13.59 -3.12
CA LEU A 307 11.77 -14.49 -1.97
C LEU A 307 11.69 -13.71 -0.65
N GLU A 308 12.45 -12.63 -0.53
CA GLU A 308 12.50 -11.84 0.70
C GLU A 308 11.18 -11.17 1.01
N VAL A 309 10.51 -10.55 0.02
CA VAL A 309 9.20 -9.91 0.22
C VAL A 309 8.15 -10.95 0.62
N THR A 310 8.15 -12.11 -0.05
CA THR A 310 7.23 -13.23 0.30
C THR A 310 7.52 -13.76 1.69
N ARG A 311 8.81 -13.94 2.06
CA ARG A 311 9.24 -14.40 3.38
C ARG A 311 8.77 -13.47 4.50
N GLN A 312 8.90 -12.17 4.32
CA GLN A 312 8.46 -11.19 5.33
C GLN A 312 6.96 -11.32 5.63
N ARG A 313 6.17 -11.66 4.62
CA ARG A 313 4.71 -11.74 4.76
C ARG A 313 4.22 -13.12 5.20
N HIS A 314 4.81 -14.20 4.66
CA HIS A 314 4.31 -15.57 4.81
C HIS A 314 5.22 -16.48 5.63
N GLY A 315 6.43 -16.03 5.96
CA GLY A 315 7.46 -16.81 6.65
C GLY A 315 8.33 -17.60 5.67
N GLN A 316 9.45 -18.12 6.18
CA GLN A 316 10.49 -18.76 5.37
C GLN A 316 9.97 -19.99 4.60
N ALA A 317 9.33 -20.94 5.30
CA ALA A 317 8.87 -22.17 4.69
C ALA A 317 7.89 -21.96 3.53
N ALA A 318 6.92 -21.03 3.69
CA ALA A 318 5.96 -20.70 2.64
C ALA A 318 6.61 -20.00 1.45
N ALA A 319 7.61 -19.16 1.70
CA ALA A 319 8.34 -18.47 0.64
C ALA A 319 9.22 -19.43 -0.17
N ASP A 320 9.92 -20.36 0.50
CA ASP A 320 10.74 -21.39 -0.16
C ASP A 320 9.87 -22.34 -1.01
N GLN A 321 8.71 -22.74 -0.47
CA GLN A 321 7.75 -23.53 -1.21
C GLN A 321 7.21 -22.79 -2.44
N ALA A 322 6.83 -21.50 -2.29
CA ALA A 322 6.37 -20.68 -3.38
C ALA A 322 7.43 -20.54 -4.50
N GLN A 323 8.69 -20.35 -4.14
CA GLN A 323 9.81 -20.31 -5.09
C GLN A 323 9.96 -21.63 -5.84
N ALA A 324 9.91 -22.77 -5.13
CA ALA A 324 10.03 -24.11 -5.72
C ALA A 324 8.88 -24.37 -6.71
N ASP A 325 7.66 -24.04 -6.33
CA ASP A 325 6.46 -24.29 -7.14
C ASP A 325 6.37 -23.32 -8.34
N ALA A 326 6.79 -22.08 -8.19
CA ALA A 326 6.93 -21.16 -9.33
C ALA A 326 7.94 -21.72 -10.37
N GLY A 327 9.03 -22.34 -9.90
CA GLY A 327 10.01 -23.02 -10.77
C GLY A 327 9.40 -24.19 -11.55
N LYS A 328 8.58 -25.02 -10.91
CA LYS A 328 7.86 -26.14 -11.58
C LYS A 328 6.88 -25.63 -12.63
N LEU A 329 6.12 -24.60 -12.30
CA LEU A 329 5.12 -24.00 -13.23
C LEU A 329 5.77 -23.38 -14.48
N VAL A 330 6.98 -22.82 -14.36
CA VAL A 330 7.73 -22.26 -15.51
C VAL A 330 8.45 -23.36 -16.30
N GLY A 331 8.99 -24.39 -15.64
CA GLY A 331 9.65 -25.55 -16.27
C GLY A 331 8.69 -26.52 -16.94
N GLY A 332 7.44 -26.56 -16.51
CA GLY A 332 6.39 -27.47 -16.95
C GLY A 332 5.73 -27.16 -18.30
N ALA A 333 6.31 -26.25 -19.11
CA ALA A 333 5.81 -26.00 -20.49
C ALA A 333 5.99 -27.21 -21.43
N LYS A 334 6.52 -28.35 -20.91
CA LYS A 334 6.61 -29.66 -21.59
C LYS A 334 6.03 -30.79 -20.73
N GLY A 335 4.75 -30.66 -20.33
CA GLY A 335 3.92 -31.74 -19.79
C GLY A 335 4.39 -32.31 -18.43
N SER A 336 3.62 -32.22 -17.41
CA SER A 336 3.59 -32.87 -16.08
C SER A 336 3.92 -32.02 -14.83
N GLY A 337 4.48 -30.83 -14.93
CA GLY A 337 4.92 -30.08 -13.73
C GLY A 337 3.81 -29.42 -12.88
N ALA A 338 2.62 -29.21 -13.43
CA ALA A 338 1.56 -28.52 -12.70
C ALA A 338 0.84 -29.41 -11.65
N ALA A 339 0.92 -30.74 -11.80
CA ALA A 339 0.27 -31.68 -10.88
C ALA A 339 0.96 -31.75 -9.50
N ASP A 340 2.27 -31.47 -9.46
CA ASP A 340 3.10 -31.58 -8.24
C ASP A 340 3.34 -30.23 -7.54
N ALA A 341 2.88 -29.10 -8.10
CA ALA A 341 2.97 -27.80 -7.47
C ALA A 341 1.86 -27.63 -6.41
N GLU A 342 2.21 -27.06 -5.25
CA GLU A 342 1.21 -26.65 -4.25
C GLU A 342 0.51 -25.36 -4.73
N VAL A 343 -0.52 -25.57 -5.57
CA VAL A 343 -1.31 -24.48 -6.14
C VAL A 343 -2.39 -24.07 -5.15
N PRO A 344 -2.56 -22.77 -4.86
CA PRO A 344 -3.63 -22.29 -3.99
C PRO A 344 -5.00 -22.82 -4.40
N GLU A 345 -5.77 -23.30 -3.44
CA GLU A 345 -7.09 -23.85 -3.67
C GLU A 345 -8.15 -22.76 -3.79
N ALA A 346 -9.18 -23.04 -4.57
CA ALA A 346 -10.39 -22.24 -4.66
C ALA A 346 -11.61 -23.16 -4.58
N SER A 347 -12.44 -22.91 -3.55
CA SER A 347 -13.63 -23.73 -3.30
C SER A 347 -14.70 -23.46 -4.38
N LEU A 348 -15.35 -24.54 -4.81
CA LEU A 348 -16.53 -24.50 -5.68
C LEU A 348 -17.86 -24.47 -4.91
N ALA A 349 -17.81 -24.48 -3.56
CA ALA A 349 -18.99 -24.55 -2.71
C ALA A 349 -19.97 -23.36 -2.91
N GLU A 350 -19.42 -22.18 -3.18
CA GLU A 350 -20.21 -20.96 -3.41
C GLU A 350 -20.50 -20.68 -4.89
N VAL A 351 -20.10 -21.58 -5.79
CA VAL A 351 -20.35 -21.44 -7.23
C VAL A 351 -21.73 -21.99 -7.58
N ASN A 352 -22.61 -21.15 -8.12
CA ASN A 352 -23.92 -21.60 -8.61
C ASN A 352 -23.77 -22.31 -9.96
N PHE A 353 -24.16 -23.58 -10.00
CA PHE A 353 -24.16 -24.39 -11.22
C PHE A 353 -25.57 -24.50 -11.83
N PRO A 354 -25.69 -24.61 -13.18
CA PRO A 354 -24.61 -24.61 -14.19
C PRO A 354 -23.89 -23.26 -14.29
N ALA A 355 -22.55 -23.29 -14.31
CA ALA A 355 -21.70 -22.11 -14.27
C ALA A 355 -21.06 -21.80 -15.63
N LYS A 356 -21.21 -20.59 -16.14
CA LYS A 356 -20.47 -20.14 -17.31
C LYS A 356 -19.04 -19.79 -16.97
N ALA A 357 -18.10 -20.01 -17.88
CA ALA A 357 -16.68 -19.81 -17.68
C ALA A 357 -16.35 -18.41 -17.11
N PHE A 358 -16.92 -17.34 -17.67
CA PHE A 358 -16.69 -15.99 -17.15
C PHE A 358 -17.18 -15.79 -15.72
N TYR A 359 -18.29 -16.43 -15.35
CA TYR A 359 -18.83 -16.38 -13.99
C TYR A 359 -17.94 -17.20 -13.03
N LEU A 360 -17.55 -18.40 -13.44
CA LEU A 360 -16.66 -19.25 -12.65
C LEU A 360 -15.38 -18.49 -12.26
N LEU A 361 -14.70 -17.81 -13.21
CA LEU A 361 -13.46 -17.09 -12.92
C LEU A 361 -13.65 -15.96 -11.90
N SER A 362 -14.78 -15.28 -11.91
CA SER A 362 -15.07 -14.24 -10.93
C SER A 362 -15.51 -14.83 -9.59
N ALA A 363 -16.28 -15.90 -9.58
CA ALA A 363 -16.77 -16.55 -8.36
C ALA A 363 -15.63 -17.20 -7.53
N VAL A 364 -14.63 -17.79 -8.21
CA VAL A 364 -13.44 -18.35 -7.55
C VAL A 364 -12.34 -17.29 -7.29
N GLY A 365 -12.61 -16.01 -7.49
CA GLY A 365 -11.71 -14.91 -7.15
C GLY A 365 -10.44 -14.80 -8.01
N ILE A 366 -10.38 -15.46 -9.18
CA ILE A 366 -9.21 -15.35 -10.08
C ILE A 366 -9.29 -14.10 -10.98
N CYS A 367 -10.49 -13.57 -11.20
CA CYS A 367 -10.76 -12.28 -11.83
C CYS A 367 -11.61 -11.43 -10.91
N ALA A 368 -11.39 -10.13 -10.89
CA ALA A 368 -12.11 -9.20 -10.05
C ALA A 368 -13.59 -8.99 -10.49
N SER A 369 -13.93 -9.34 -11.74
CA SER A 369 -15.29 -9.21 -12.25
C SER A 369 -15.55 -10.14 -13.44
N SER A 370 -16.83 -10.45 -13.69
CA SER A 370 -17.27 -11.20 -14.87
C SER A 370 -16.91 -10.52 -16.19
N SER A 371 -16.86 -9.18 -16.23
CA SER A 371 -16.46 -8.42 -17.42
C SER A 371 -14.96 -8.58 -17.71
N GLU A 372 -14.13 -8.58 -16.67
CA GLU A 372 -12.72 -8.86 -16.79
C GLU A 372 -12.48 -10.30 -17.26
N ALA A 373 -13.15 -11.27 -16.63
CA ALA A 373 -13.07 -12.67 -17.00
C ALA A 373 -13.39 -12.90 -18.49
N ARG A 374 -14.44 -12.26 -19.03
CA ARG A 374 -14.76 -12.33 -20.46
C ARG A 374 -13.62 -11.84 -21.35
N ARG A 375 -13.02 -10.69 -21.00
CA ARG A 375 -11.89 -10.14 -21.77
C ARG A 375 -10.67 -11.06 -21.72
N GLN A 376 -10.36 -11.61 -20.54
CA GLN A 376 -9.22 -12.52 -20.36
C GLN A 376 -9.40 -13.84 -21.15
N ILE A 377 -10.61 -14.42 -21.16
CA ILE A 377 -10.91 -15.63 -21.94
C ILE A 377 -10.80 -15.32 -23.43
N GLN A 378 -11.43 -14.24 -23.91
CA GLN A 378 -11.39 -13.83 -25.32
C GLN A 378 -9.96 -13.51 -25.80
N GLY A 379 -9.15 -12.88 -24.92
CA GLY A 379 -7.74 -12.62 -25.16
C GLY A 379 -6.85 -13.87 -25.13
N GLY A 380 -7.42 -15.03 -24.80
CA GLY A 380 -6.68 -16.30 -24.72
C GLY A 380 -5.76 -16.43 -23.53
N GLY A 381 -5.97 -15.61 -22.49
CA GLY A 381 -5.18 -15.60 -21.28
C GLY A 381 -5.57 -16.67 -20.26
N VAL A 382 -6.62 -17.47 -20.51
CA VAL A 382 -7.15 -18.43 -19.54
C VAL A 382 -6.93 -19.87 -20.01
N LYS A 383 -6.48 -20.74 -19.09
CA LYS A 383 -6.37 -22.18 -19.30
C LYS A 383 -7.02 -22.93 -18.15
N LEU A 384 -7.59 -24.10 -18.46
CA LEU A 384 -8.08 -25.07 -17.49
C LEU A 384 -7.33 -26.39 -17.72
N ASP A 385 -6.56 -26.84 -16.71
CA ASP A 385 -5.68 -28.02 -16.80
C ASP A 385 -4.71 -27.96 -18.00
N GLY A 386 -4.20 -26.76 -18.29
CA GLY A 386 -3.26 -26.53 -19.40
C GLY A 386 -3.94 -26.33 -20.75
N GLU A 387 -5.21 -26.66 -20.92
CA GLU A 387 -5.98 -26.42 -22.14
C GLU A 387 -6.57 -25.02 -22.18
N LYS A 388 -6.47 -24.36 -23.34
CA LYS A 388 -6.99 -23.00 -23.52
C LYS A 388 -8.51 -22.98 -23.40
N LEU A 389 -9.01 -22.18 -22.45
CA LEU A 389 -10.43 -21.86 -22.33
C LEU A 389 -10.76 -20.70 -23.29
N ALA A 390 -11.41 -21.01 -24.40
CA ALA A 390 -11.60 -20.05 -25.50
C ALA A 390 -12.97 -19.38 -25.51
N ASP A 391 -14.00 -20.07 -25.01
CA ASP A 391 -15.38 -19.56 -25.00
C ASP A 391 -15.75 -19.05 -23.59
N PRO A 392 -15.99 -17.75 -23.41
CA PRO A 392 -16.43 -17.22 -22.13
C PRO A 392 -17.81 -17.74 -21.70
N ASN A 393 -18.62 -18.21 -22.62
CA ASN A 393 -19.95 -18.76 -22.35
C ASN A 393 -19.96 -20.29 -22.22
N GLN A 394 -18.79 -20.94 -22.31
CA GLN A 394 -18.69 -22.38 -22.04
C GLN A 394 -19.32 -22.68 -20.67
N GLU A 395 -20.19 -23.67 -20.63
CA GLU A 395 -20.98 -24.00 -19.45
C GLU A 395 -20.45 -25.28 -18.79
N PHE A 396 -20.34 -25.24 -17.47
CA PHE A 396 -19.97 -26.39 -16.63
C PHE A 396 -21.21 -26.79 -15.84
N ALA A 397 -21.64 -28.03 -15.99
CA ALA A 397 -22.91 -28.50 -15.43
C ALA A 397 -22.85 -28.70 -13.89
N GLY A 398 -21.66 -28.99 -13.35
CA GLY A 398 -21.49 -29.24 -11.92
C GLY A 398 -20.04 -29.19 -11.49
N PRO A 399 -19.78 -29.22 -10.17
CA PRO A 399 -18.43 -29.16 -9.60
C PRO A 399 -17.55 -30.35 -10.03
N ASP A 400 -18.14 -31.51 -10.29
CA ASP A 400 -17.41 -32.73 -10.70
C ASP A 400 -16.59 -32.55 -11.98
N GLN A 401 -17.00 -31.64 -12.85
CA GLN A 401 -16.28 -31.34 -14.10
C GLN A 401 -15.03 -30.49 -13.86
N LEU A 402 -14.92 -29.88 -12.69
CA LEU A 402 -13.92 -28.86 -12.35
C LEU A 402 -13.02 -29.26 -11.17
N ALA A 403 -13.52 -30.10 -10.28
CA ALA A 403 -12.81 -30.51 -9.07
C ALA A 403 -11.46 -31.18 -9.42
N GLY A 404 -10.40 -30.76 -8.74
CA GLY A 404 -9.03 -31.17 -8.95
C GLY A 404 -8.31 -30.46 -10.10
N LYS A 405 -9.02 -29.78 -10.99
CA LYS A 405 -8.42 -29.07 -12.13
C LYS A 405 -7.76 -27.77 -11.71
N VAL A 406 -6.72 -27.39 -12.46
CA VAL A 406 -5.99 -26.14 -12.25
C VAL A 406 -6.44 -25.09 -13.24
N LEU A 407 -7.05 -24.02 -12.73
CA LEU A 407 -7.42 -22.85 -13.50
C LEU A 407 -6.21 -21.88 -13.51
N GLN A 408 -5.78 -21.47 -14.70
CA GLN A 408 -4.66 -20.57 -14.91
C GLN A 408 -5.13 -19.29 -15.61
N LEU A 409 -4.74 -18.12 -15.08
CA LEU A 409 -4.93 -16.82 -15.71
C LEU A 409 -3.56 -16.21 -16.04
N GLY A 410 -3.31 -16.00 -17.34
CA GLY A 410 -2.01 -15.56 -17.82
C GLY A 410 -0.90 -16.54 -17.51
N LYS A 411 0.30 -16.01 -17.17
CA LYS A 411 1.48 -16.83 -16.82
C LYS A 411 1.73 -16.91 -15.31
N LYS A 412 0.88 -16.27 -14.50
CA LYS A 412 1.27 -15.93 -13.11
C LYS A 412 0.25 -16.32 -12.05
N THR A 413 -1.02 -16.52 -12.40
CA THR A 413 -2.10 -16.76 -11.44
C THR A 413 -2.69 -18.15 -11.66
N PHE A 414 -2.70 -18.95 -10.60
CA PHE A 414 -3.16 -20.34 -10.62
C PHE A 414 -4.11 -20.57 -9.45
N ARG A 415 -5.13 -21.43 -9.65
CA ARG A 415 -6.04 -21.91 -8.60
C ARG A 415 -6.38 -23.37 -8.88
N ARG A 416 -6.23 -24.22 -7.86
CA ARG A 416 -6.77 -25.58 -7.90
C ARG A 416 -8.21 -25.53 -7.44
N LEU A 417 -9.13 -25.97 -8.30
CA LEU A 417 -10.54 -25.99 -7.98
C LEU A 417 -10.84 -27.22 -7.10
N VAL A 418 -11.41 -26.98 -5.93
CA VAL A 418 -11.78 -28.05 -4.99
C VAL A 418 -13.29 -28.06 -4.79
N ALA A 419 -13.88 -29.26 -4.80
CA ALA A 419 -15.27 -29.45 -4.38
C ALA A 419 -15.33 -29.07 -2.90
N GLY A 420 -16.10 -28.08 -2.52
CA GLY A 420 -16.21 -27.55 -1.17
C GLY A 420 -16.65 -28.58 -0.13
#